data_5c08b94fac75842c667a3e3b20a79d7f
#
_entry.id   5c08b94fac75842c667a3e3b20a79d7f
#
_cell.length_a   1.000
_cell.length_b   1.000
_cell.length_c   1.000
_cell.angle_alpha   90.00
_cell.angle_beta   90.00
_cell.angle_gamma   90.00
#
_symmetry.space_group_name_H-M   'P 1'
#
loop_
_entity.id
_entity.type
_entity.pdbx_description
1 polymer ?
#
loop_
_entity_poly.entity_id
_entity_poly.type
_entity_poly.pdbx_seq_one_letter_code
_entity_poly.pdbx_strand_id
1 'polypeptide(L)'
;MKLIIASDIHGDIDCTNGLLTVFQKEKADKLVLLGDILYHGPRNDLPAGYNPKKVITALNEIADKIICVRGNCDAEVDQMVLSFPIMDDFRYIEADGLRIFATHGHHYNQDTPPRMSKGEILIHGHTHIPKCERFGENYCMNPGSISIPKGGYKPSYMIYENRSFVIKDFDGGVIFSITL
;
A
#
# COMPACT_ATOMS: atom_id res chain seq x y z
N MET A 1 -12.20 -12.34 4.24
CA MET A 1 -10.98 -11.65 4.75
C MET A 1 -11.05 -10.18 4.40
N LYS A 2 -10.72 -9.29 5.34
CA LYS A 2 -10.70 -7.83 5.11
C LYS A 2 -9.26 -7.31 5.19
N LEU A 3 -8.82 -6.57 4.17
CA LEU A 3 -7.49 -5.97 4.10
C LEU A 3 -7.59 -4.44 3.99
N ILE A 4 -6.70 -3.74 4.67
CA ILE A 4 -6.35 -2.36 4.34
C ILE A 4 -5.05 -2.41 3.56
N ILE A 5 -4.99 -1.74 2.41
CA ILE A 5 -3.83 -1.71 1.53
C ILE A 5 -3.41 -0.24 1.36
N ALA A 6 -2.16 0.06 1.65
CA ALA A 6 -1.61 1.40 1.57
C ALA A 6 -0.19 1.38 1.01
N SER A 7 0.29 2.52 0.55
CA SER A 7 1.61 2.69 -0.05
C SER A 7 2.20 4.07 0.23
N ASP A 8 3.51 4.16 0.09
CA ASP A 8 4.21 5.44 -0.01
C ASP A 8 3.95 6.33 1.22
N ILE A 9 4.30 5.79 2.41
CA ILE A 9 4.20 6.44 3.74
C ILE A 9 5.25 7.54 3.87
N HIS A 10 6.46 7.29 3.37
CA HIS A 10 7.59 8.23 3.37
C HIS A 10 7.85 8.89 4.72
N GLY A 11 7.71 8.14 5.82
CA GLY A 11 8.03 8.60 7.16
C GLY A 11 7.02 9.57 7.80
N ASP A 12 5.84 9.76 7.22
CA ASP A 12 4.81 10.65 7.75
C ASP A 12 4.01 9.97 8.88
N ILE A 13 4.17 10.46 10.11
CA ILE A 13 3.49 9.89 11.27
C ILE A 13 2.01 10.26 11.33
N ASP A 14 1.62 11.43 10.87
CA ASP A 14 0.23 11.88 10.95
C ASP A 14 -0.63 11.03 9.98
N CYS A 15 -0.14 10.81 8.77
CA CYS A 15 -0.77 9.91 7.81
C CYS A 15 -0.76 8.45 8.29
N THR A 16 0.33 8.00 8.94
CA THR A 16 0.41 6.66 9.55
C THR A 16 -0.65 6.48 10.63
N ASN A 17 -0.81 7.44 11.53
CA ASN A 17 -1.84 7.40 12.58
C ASN A 17 -3.26 7.38 11.99
N GLY A 18 -3.49 8.16 10.93
CA GLY A 18 -4.75 8.12 10.17
C GLY A 18 -5.03 6.72 9.61
N LEU A 19 -4.03 6.09 8.97
CA LEU A 19 -4.13 4.74 8.44
C LEU A 19 -4.41 3.70 9.54
N LEU A 20 -3.72 3.77 10.67
CA LEU A 20 -3.94 2.87 11.81
C LEU A 20 -5.34 3.05 12.42
N THR A 21 -5.85 4.29 12.46
CA THR A 21 -7.23 4.56 12.87
C THR A 21 -8.24 3.91 11.92
N VAL A 22 -8.01 4.00 10.61
CA VAL A 22 -8.83 3.29 9.61
C VAL A 22 -8.75 1.78 9.81
N PHE A 23 -7.54 1.23 9.98
CA PHE A 23 -7.32 -0.20 10.19
C PHE A 23 -8.13 -0.74 11.38
N GLN A 24 -8.10 -0.03 12.51
CA GLN A 24 -8.86 -0.39 13.72
C GLN A 24 -10.38 -0.25 13.51
N LYS A 25 -10.83 0.88 12.95
CA LYS A 25 -12.25 1.17 12.70
C LYS A 25 -12.88 0.14 11.77
N GLU A 26 -12.17 -0.23 10.71
CA GLU A 26 -12.61 -1.21 9.73
C GLU A 26 -12.50 -2.66 10.25
N LYS A 27 -11.86 -2.87 11.40
CA LYS A 27 -11.58 -4.20 11.98
C LYS A 27 -10.93 -5.14 10.95
N ALA A 28 -9.96 -4.62 10.21
CA ALA A 28 -9.30 -5.36 9.16
C ALA A 28 -8.41 -6.47 9.72
N ASP A 29 -8.33 -7.57 8.99
CA ASP A 29 -7.52 -8.73 9.38
C ASP A 29 -6.02 -8.47 9.23
N LYS A 30 -5.64 -7.78 8.14
CA LYS A 30 -4.25 -7.43 7.80
C LYS A 30 -4.14 -6.03 7.22
N LEU A 31 -3.00 -5.41 7.46
CA LEU A 31 -2.52 -4.19 6.82
C LEU A 31 -1.45 -4.58 5.79
N VAL A 32 -1.70 -4.28 4.52
CA VAL A 32 -0.75 -4.51 3.42
C VAL A 32 -0.07 -3.20 3.08
N LEU A 33 1.26 -3.16 3.24
CA LEU A 33 2.08 -1.99 2.91
C LEU A 33 2.89 -2.30 1.63
N LEU A 34 2.73 -1.44 0.64
CA LEU A 34 3.37 -1.63 -0.67
C LEU A 34 4.72 -0.93 -0.79
N GLY A 35 5.42 -0.69 0.34
CA GLY A 35 6.76 -0.13 0.36
C GLY A 35 6.83 1.39 0.52
N ASP A 36 8.04 1.90 0.48
CA ASP A 36 8.41 3.30 0.73
C ASP A 36 7.93 3.79 2.10
N ILE A 37 8.41 3.10 3.16
CA ILE A 37 7.89 3.24 4.53
C ILE A 37 8.49 4.45 5.25
N LEU A 38 9.82 4.53 5.36
CA LEU A 38 10.49 5.47 6.27
C LEU A 38 11.13 6.67 5.58
N TYR A 39 11.79 6.46 4.43
CA TYR A 39 12.55 7.50 3.74
C TYR A 39 11.66 8.25 2.74
N HIS A 40 11.73 9.59 2.77
CA HIS A 40 10.93 10.43 1.87
C HIS A 40 11.36 10.35 0.40
N GLY A 41 12.58 9.85 0.12
CA GLY A 41 13.17 9.83 -1.22
C GLY A 41 13.79 11.17 -1.62
N PRO A 42 14.87 11.17 -2.42
CA PRO A 42 15.67 12.38 -2.71
C PRO A 42 14.94 13.37 -3.64
N ARG A 43 13.86 12.95 -4.28
CA ARG A 43 13.11 13.75 -5.26
C ARG A 43 11.81 14.36 -4.72
N ASN A 44 11.44 14.00 -3.49
CA ASN A 44 10.22 14.49 -2.87
C ASN A 44 10.58 15.51 -1.78
N ASP A 45 9.70 16.48 -1.57
CA ASP A 45 9.75 17.32 -0.38
C ASP A 45 9.44 16.47 0.87
N LEU A 46 9.93 16.92 2.02
CA LEU A 46 9.60 16.27 3.28
C LEU A 46 8.10 16.36 3.54
N PRO A 47 7.41 15.24 3.85
CA PRO A 47 6.05 15.30 4.35
C PRO A 47 5.92 16.18 5.58
N ALA A 48 4.78 16.83 5.76
CA ALA A 48 4.56 17.74 6.90
C ALA A 48 4.72 17.04 8.26
N GLY A 49 4.27 15.79 8.37
CA GLY A 49 4.40 14.93 9.55
C GLY A 49 5.66 14.06 9.56
N TYR A 50 6.74 14.43 8.85
CA TYR A 50 7.93 13.56 8.73
C TYR A 50 8.58 13.25 10.08
N ASN A 51 8.39 12.04 10.57
CA ASN A 51 8.99 11.52 11.80
C ASN A 51 9.14 9.99 11.73
N PRO A 52 10.14 9.49 11.00
CA PRO A 52 10.29 8.04 10.78
C PRO A 52 10.45 7.25 12.09
N LYS A 53 11.04 7.82 13.15
CA LYS A 53 11.14 7.13 14.44
C LYS A 53 9.77 6.85 15.06
N LYS A 54 8.84 7.76 14.96
CA LYS A 54 7.45 7.52 15.44
C LYS A 54 6.70 6.55 14.53
N VAL A 55 6.93 6.59 13.21
CA VAL A 55 6.36 5.61 12.27
C VAL A 55 6.83 4.20 12.63
N ILE A 56 8.13 4.01 12.92
CA ILE A 56 8.69 2.71 13.37
C ILE A 56 7.93 2.22 14.61
N THR A 57 7.80 3.08 15.63
CA THR A 57 7.10 2.70 16.87
C THR A 57 5.67 2.28 16.58
N ALA A 58 4.91 3.09 15.85
CA ALA A 58 3.50 2.86 15.57
C ALA A 58 3.25 1.57 14.74
N LEU A 59 4.07 1.31 13.72
CA LEU A 59 3.93 0.11 12.90
C LEU A 59 4.37 -1.16 13.64
N ASN A 60 5.41 -1.08 14.47
CA ASN A 60 5.88 -2.22 15.25
C ASN A 60 4.87 -2.71 16.28
N GLU A 61 3.97 -1.83 16.78
CA GLU A 61 2.88 -2.22 17.70
C GLU A 61 1.90 -3.23 17.07
N ILE A 62 1.80 -3.25 15.74
CA ILE A 62 0.92 -4.17 15.01
C ILE A 62 1.67 -5.05 14.01
N ALA A 63 2.95 -5.30 14.24
CA ALA A 63 3.83 -6.02 13.30
C ALA A 63 3.28 -7.38 12.85
N ASP A 64 2.59 -8.12 13.73
CA ASP A 64 1.92 -9.40 13.44
C ASP A 64 0.76 -9.29 12.45
N LYS A 65 0.23 -8.08 12.24
CA LYS A 65 -0.86 -7.78 11.29
C LYS A 65 -0.37 -7.28 9.95
N ILE A 66 0.92 -6.95 9.81
CA ILE A 66 1.46 -6.33 8.60
C ILE A 66 1.96 -7.38 7.60
N ILE A 67 1.61 -7.17 6.34
CA ILE A 67 2.24 -7.76 5.16
C ILE A 67 2.91 -6.61 4.42
N CYS A 68 4.20 -6.70 4.16
CA CYS A 68 4.93 -5.63 3.48
C CYS A 68 5.75 -6.15 2.31
N VAL A 69 5.93 -5.29 1.31
CA VAL A 69 6.86 -5.48 0.19
C VAL A 69 7.82 -4.31 0.14
N ARG A 70 8.99 -4.51 -0.48
CA ARG A 70 10.05 -3.52 -0.59
C ARG A 70 9.70 -2.43 -1.58
N GLY A 71 9.79 -1.16 -1.15
CA GLY A 71 9.81 0.00 -2.03
C GLY A 71 11.23 0.34 -2.51
N ASN A 72 11.33 1.29 -3.44
CA ASN A 72 12.63 1.75 -3.94
C ASN A 72 13.39 2.64 -2.92
N CYS A 73 12.70 3.17 -1.92
CA CYS A 73 13.31 3.94 -0.84
C CYS A 73 13.61 3.09 0.40
N ASP A 74 13.17 1.84 0.46
CA ASP A 74 13.42 0.95 1.59
C ASP A 74 14.79 0.27 1.49
N ALA A 75 15.53 0.26 2.59
CA ALA A 75 16.87 -0.26 2.67
C ALA A 75 17.01 -1.31 3.78
N GLU A 76 18.14 -2.04 3.76
CA GLU A 76 18.46 -3.03 4.78
C GLU A 76 18.50 -2.42 6.18
N VAL A 77 18.88 -1.14 6.31
CA VAL A 77 18.88 -0.44 7.60
C VAL A 77 17.48 -0.24 8.16
N ASP A 78 16.47 -0.12 7.30
CA ASP A 78 15.07 0.01 7.73
C ASP A 78 14.54 -1.32 8.28
N GLN A 79 14.98 -2.45 7.68
CA GLN A 79 14.67 -3.78 8.21
C GLN A 79 15.26 -4.02 9.60
N MET A 80 16.33 -3.36 9.99
CA MET A 80 16.93 -3.50 11.34
C MET A 80 16.03 -2.91 12.44
N VAL A 81 15.11 -2.02 12.09
CA VAL A 81 14.25 -1.29 13.05
C VAL A 81 12.78 -1.60 12.92
N LEU A 82 12.35 -2.22 11.83
CA LEU A 82 10.98 -2.69 11.61
C LEU A 82 10.87 -4.18 11.97
N SER A 83 9.89 -4.53 12.81
CA SER A 83 9.71 -5.88 13.38
C SER A 83 8.93 -6.84 12.46
N PHE A 84 8.70 -6.47 11.21
CA PHE A 84 8.08 -7.28 10.17
C PHE A 84 8.94 -7.26 8.90
N PRO A 85 8.87 -8.31 8.05
CA PRO A 85 9.67 -8.37 6.81
C PRO A 85 9.27 -7.27 5.83
N ILE A 86 10.28 -6.53 5.30
CA ILE A 86 10.05 -5.45 4.32
C ILE A 86 10.85 -5.63 3.02
N MET A 87 11.70 -6.65 2.91
CA MET A 87 12.70 -6.74 1.84
C MET A 87 12.29 -7.62 0.65
N ASP A 88 11.07 -8.15 0.63
CA ASP A 88 10.58 -8.93 -0.51
C ASP A 88 10.09 -8.03 -1.64
N ASP A 89 10.52 -8.26 -2.87
CA ASP A 89 10.10 -7.47 -4.03
C ASP A 89 8.59 -7.61 -4.34
N PHE A 90 8.00 -8.73 -3.94
CA PHE A 90 6.56 -8.99 -4.09
C PHE A 90 6.06 -10.03 -3.08
N ARG A 91 4.75 -10.05 -2.88
CA ARG A 91 4.02 -11.07 -2.12
C ARG A 91 2.78 -11.52 -2.88
N TYR A 92 2.51 -12.82 -2.87
CA TYR A 92 1.19 -13.32 -3.22
C TYR A 92 0.27 -13.31 -2.01
N ILE A 93 -0.93 -12.78 -2.18
CA ILE A 93 -1.99 -12.79 -1.16
C ILE A 93 -3.18 -13.54 -1.76
N GLU A 94 -3.59 -14.62 -1.11
CA GLU A 94 -4.77 -15.38 -1.49
C GLU A 94 -5.96 -14.94 -0.63
N ALA A 95 -7.02 -14.44 -1.26
CA ALA A 95 -8.19 -13.92 -0.56
C ALA A 95 -9.48 -14.22 -1.35
N ASP A 96 -10.41 -14.91 -0.72
CA ASP A 96 -11.75 -15.20 -1.28
C ASP A 96 -11.71 -15.81 -2.69
N GLY A 97 -10.71 -16.68 -2.96
CA GLY A 97 -10.46 -17.31 -4.25
C GLY A 97 -9.81 -16.40 -5.30
N LEU A 98 -9.40 -15.19 -4.92
CA LEU A 98 -8.58 -14.30 -5.74
C LEU A 98 -7.11 -14.46 -5.38
N ARG A 99 -6.23 -14.31 -6.37
CA ARG A 99 -4.79 -14.24 -6.19
C ARG A 99 -4.28 -12.85 -6.53
N ILE A 100 -3.70 -12.20 -5.55
CA ILE A 100 -3.20 -10.83 -5.61
C ILE A 100 -1.68 -10.87 -5.64
N PHE A 101 -1.08 -10.29 -6.65
CA PHE A 101 0.35 -10.00 -6.73
C PHE A 101 0.57 -8.59 -6.18
N ALA A 102 1.02 -8.48 -4.94
CA ALA A 102 1.34 -7.22 -4.28
C ALA A 102 2.82 -6.89 -4.47
N THR A 103 3.14 -5.70 -4.96
CA THR A 103 4.50 -5.20 -5.19
C THR A 103 4.53 -3.69 -5.01
N HIS A 104 5.74 -3.09 -5.00
CA HIS A 104 5.81 -1.62 -4.92
C HIS A 104 5.49 -0.93 -6.25
N GLY A 105 5.96 -1.44 -7.36
CA GLY A 105 5.71 -0.84 -8.68
C GLY A 105 6.96 -0.36 -9.42
N HIS A 106 8.12 -0.29 -8.77
CA HIS A 106 9.36 0.14 -9.42
C HIS A 106 10.01 -0.97 -10.29
N HIS A 107 9.72 -2.24 -10.02
CA HIS A 107 10.13 -3.40 -10.83
C HIS A 107 8.98 -3.95 -11.65
N TYR A 108 7.85 -4.22 -11.00
CA TYR A 108 6.65 -4.77 -11.63
C TYR A 108 5.50 -3.76 -11.54
N ASN A 109 4.93 -3.42 -12.67
CA ASN A 109 3.79 -2.52 -12.81
C ASN A 109 3.01 -2.86 -14.09
N GLN A 110 2.11 -2.02 -14.53
CA GLN A 110 1.31 -2.27 -15.72
C GLN A 110 2.15 -2.28 -17.01
N ASP A 111 3.23 -1.50 -17.09
CA ASP A 111 4.10 -1.41 -18.27
C ASP A 111 5.12 -2.57 -18.30
N THR A 112 5.49 -3.07 -17.13
CA THR A 112 6.39 -4.20 -16.93
C THR A 112 5.73 -5.24 -16.01
N PRO A 113 4.64 -5.91 -16.47
CA PRO A 113 3.87 -6.79 -15.61
C PRO A 113 4.66 -8.08 -15.28
N PRO A 114 4.45 -8.65 -14.08
CA PRO A 114 4.95 -9.99 -13.80
C PRO A 114 4.23 -11.01 -14.68
N ARG A 115 4.75 -12.26 -14.69
CA ARG A 115 3.99 -13.34 -15.31
C ARG A 115 2.75 -13.63 -14.49
N MET A 116 1.58 -13.36 -15.04
CA MET A 116 0.27 -13.52 -14.39
C MET A 116 -0.58 -14.55 -15.08
N SER A 117 -1.38 -15.28 -14.30
CA SER A 117 -2.47 -16.12 -14.80
C SER A 117 -3.73 -15.26 -14.99
N LYS A 118 -4.68 -15.77 -15.78
CA LYS A 118 -5.97 -15.11 -16.02
C LYS A 118 -6.73 -14.87 -14.71
N GLY A 119 -7.22 -13.65 -14.52
CA GLY A 119 -8.02 -13.24 -13.37
C GLY A 119 -7.19 -12.84 -12.14
N GLU A 120 -5.84 -12.90 -12.21
CA GLU A 120 -4.98 -12.40 -11.14
C GLU A 120 -5.01 -10.87 -11.07
N ILE A 121 -4.71 -10.35 -9.90
CA ILE A 121 -4.76 -8.93 -9.60
C ILE A 121 -3.35 -8.44 -9.30
N LEU A 122 -2.88 -7.43 -10.04
CA LEU A 122 -1.67 -6.69 -9.73
C LEU A 122 -2.03 -5.49 -8.88
N ILE A 123 -1.44 -5.40 -7.69
CA ILE A 123 -1.57 -4.20 -6.84
C ILE A 123 -0.18 -3.62 -6.60
N HIS A 124 -0.01 -2.33 -6.90
CA HIS A 124 1.26 -1.64 -6.70
C HIS A 124 1.06 -0.18 -6.24
N GLY A 125 2.10 0.44 -5.70
CA GLY A 125 2.20 1.85 -5.31
C GLY A 125 3.08 2.65 -6.27
N HIS A 126 4.12 3.30 -5.74
CA HIS A 126 5.22 3.98 -6.42
C HIS A 126 4.83 5.23 -7.22
N THR A 127 3.76 5.20 -7.98
CA THR A 127 3.34 6.34 -8.81
C THR A 127 2.65 7.43 -7.99
N HIS A 128 2.18 7.11 -6.78
CA HIS A 128 1.37 7.95 -5.89
C HIS A 128 0.02 8.38 -6.51
N ILE A 129 -0.42 7.71 -7.57
CA ILE A 129 -1.66 7.99 -8.29
C ILE A 129 -2.60 6.79 -8.11
N PRO A 130 -3.78 6.98 -7.49
CA PRO A 130 -4.73 5.90 -7.32
C PRO A 130 -5.25 5.41 -8.68
N LYS A 131 -5.39 4.08 -8.79
CA LYS A 131 -5.82 3.40 -10.02
C LYS A 131 -6.63 2.17 -9.68
N CYS A 132 -7.65 1.88 -10.49
CA CYS A 132 -8.42 0.66 -10.42
C CYS A 132 -9.00 0.36 -11.79
N GLU A 133 -8.35 -0.50 -12.58
CA GLU A 133 -8.76 -0.76 -13.96
C GLU A 133 -8.52 -2.21 -14.38
N ARG A 134 -9.23 -2.62 -15.43
CA ARG A 134 -8.97 -3.89 -16.10
C ARG A 134 -7.72 -3.79 -16.95
N PHE A 135 -6.89 -4.83 -16.89
CA PHE A 135 -5.62 -4.96 -17.59
C PHE A 135 -5.56 -6.30 -18.34
N GLY A 136 -5.96 -6.28 -19.60
CA GLY A 136 -6.12 -7.52 -20.38
C GLY A 136 -7.17 -8.45 -19.75
N GLU A 137 -6.78 -9.68 -19.40
CA GLU A 137 -7.63 -10.63 -18.66
C GLU A 137 -7.50 -10.49 -17.12
N ASN A 138 -6.69 -9.56 -16.65
CA ASN A 138 -6.32 -9.31 -15.26
C ASN A 138 -6.81 -7.92 -14.79
N TYR A 139 -6.41 -7.53 -13.60
CA TYR A 139 -6.70 -6.21 -13.03
C TYR A 139 -5.42 -5.56 -12.52
N CYS A 140 -5.32 -4.23 -12.66
CA CYS A 140 -4.23 -3.43 -12.13
C CYS A 140 -4.80 -2.35 -11.22
N MET A 141 -4.27 -2.28 -9.99
CA MET A 141 -4.76 -1.38 -8.96
C MET A 141 -3.60 -0.70 -8.25
N ASN A 142 -3.85 0.52 -7.78
CA ASN A 142 -2.91 1.30 -6.98
C ASN A 142 -3.70 2.08 -5.92
N PRO A 143 -3.38 1.95 -4.62
CA PRO A 143 -4.08 2.69 -3.56
C PRO A 143 -3.79 4.20 -3.57
N GLY A 144 -2.80 4.68 -4.35
CA GLY A 144 -2.23 6.01 -4.24
C GLY A 144 -1.18 6.08 -3.13
N SER A 145 -0.82 7.29 -2.72
CA SER A 145 0.05 7.53 -1.55
C SER A 145 -0.74 8.08 -0.38
N ILE A 146 -0.40 7.67 0.84
CA ILE A 146 -1.03 8.21 2.04
C ILE A 146 -0.44 9.54 2.49
N SER A 147 0.75 9.92 2.01
CA SER A 147 1.47 11.12 2.48
C SER A 147 1.77 12.14 1.38
N ILE A 148 2.19 11.71 0.20
CA ILE A 148 2.57 12.57 -0.92
C ILE A 148 1.84 12.18 -2.21
N PRO A 149 0.50 12.33 -2.25
CA PRO A 149 -0.32 11.99 -3.42
C PRO A 149 0.07 12.85 -4.63
N LYS A 150 -0.13 12.32 -5.83
CA LYS A 150 0.12 12.99 -7.11
C LYS A 150 -1.15 13.02 -7.97
N GLY A 151 -1.07 13.71 -9.11
CA GLY A 151 -2.19 13.79 -10.06
C GLY A 151 -3.42 14.55 -9.54
N GLY A 152 -3.27 15.42 -8.53
CA GLY A 152 -4.37 16.17 -7.94
C GLY A 152 -5.27 15.37 -6.99
N TYR A 153 -4.87 14.13 -6.66
CA TYR A 153 -5.59 13.29 -5.69
C TYR A 153 -5.24 13.68 -4.25
N LYS A 154 -6.14 13.34 -3.33
CA LYS A 154 -5.89 13.40 -1.88
C LYS A 154 -5.14 12.16 -1.41
N PRO A 155 -4.52 12.19 -0.21
CA PRO A 155 -4.04 10.99 0.46
C PRO A 155 -5.10 9.89 0.46
N SER A 156 -4.71 8.67 0.09
CA SER A 156 -5.67 7.59 -0.16
C SER A 156 -5.12 6.22 0.23
N TYR A 157 -6.05 5.31 0.46
CA TYR A 157 -5.82 3.90 0.79
C TYR A 157 -6.89 3.04 0.13
N MET A 158 -6.69 1.72 0.11
CA MET A 158 -7.65 0.77 -0.45
C MET A 158 -8.16 -0.17 0.64
N ILE A 159 -9.45 -0.48 0.58
CA ILE A 159 -10.10 -1.53 1.37
C ILE A 159 -10.40 -2.70 0.44
N TYR A 160 -10.04 -3.90 0.83
CA TYR A 160 -10.49 -5.14 0.24
C TYR A 160 -11.39 -5.90 1.20
N GLU A 161 -12.57 -6.30 0.74
CA GLU A 161 -13.48 -7.18 1.46
C GLU A 161 -14.44 -7.87 0.48
N ASN A 162 -14.68 -9.17 0.64
CA ASN A 162 -15.65 -9.94 -0.14
C ASN A 162 -15.53 -9.72 -1.67
N ARG A 163 -14.31 -9.83 -2.21
CA ARG A 163 -13.97 -9.61 -3.63
C ARG A 163 -14.20 -8.17 -4.13
N SER A 164 -14.46 -7.24 -3.24
CA SER A 164 -14.63 -5.81 -3.56
C SER A 164 -13.37 -5.03 -3.15
N PHE A 165 -12.89 -4.18 -4.04
CA PHE A 165 -11.81 -3.24 -3.83
C PHE A 165 -12.36 -1.83 -3.89
N VAL A 166 -12.12 -1.04 -2.85
CA VAL A 166 -12.59 0.35 -2.75
C VAL A 166 -11.43 1.24 -2.37
N ILE A 167 -11.06 2.19 -3.22
CA ILE A 167 -10.06 3.21 -2.91
C ILE A 167 -10.77 4.43 -2.35
N LYS A 168 -10.35 4.87 -1.17
CA LYS A 168 -10.93 6.01 -0.45
C LYS A 168 -9.86 7.02 -0.08
N ASP A 169 -10.25 8.29 0.03
CA ASP A 169 -9.50 9.30 0.76
C ASP A 169 -9.77 9.21 2.28
N PHE A 170 -8.97 9.92 3.07
CA PHE A 170 -9.14 9.94 4.54
C PHE A 170 -10.36 10.75 5.02
N ASP A 171 -11.02 11.51 4.14
CA ASP A 171 -12.30 12.18 4.42
C ASP A 171 -13.50 11.23 4.20
N GLY A 172 -13.25 10.02 3.69
CA GLY A 172 -14.26 8.98 3.44
C GLY A 172 -14.81 9.01 2.02
N GLY A 173 -14.32 9.89 1.15
CA GLY A 173 -14.68 9.94 -0.27
C GLY A 173 -14.19 8.70 -1.02
N VAL A 174 -15.07 8.11 -1.83
CA VAL A 174 -14.70 6.99 -2.73
C VAL A 174 -14.09 7.56 -4.00
N ILE A 175 -12.86 7.15 -4.31
CA ILE A 175 -12.15 7.53 -5.53
C ILE A 175 -12.43 6.53 -6.64
N PHE A 176 -12.25 5.25 -6.34
CA PHE A 176 -12.52 4.13 -7.25
C PHE A 176 -13.10 2.94 -6.48
N SER A 177 -13.89 2.12 -7.18
CA SER A 177 -14.37 0.84 -6.65
C SER A 177 -14.58 -0.18 -7.76
N ILE A 178 -14.33 -1.47 -7.45
CA ILE A 178 -14.64 -2.60 -8.33
C ILE A 178 -14.98 -3.82 -7.48
N THR A 179 -15.91 -4.63 -7.95
CA THR A 179 -16.22 -5.96 -7.39
C THR A 179 -15.98 -7.01 -8.47
N LEU A 180 -15.31 -8.12 -8.12
CA LEU A 180 -14.84 -9.18 -9.04
C LEU A 180 -15.59 -10.49 -8.87
#